data_1e7c56142fb9cc39b94ea31d7b148b48
#
_entry.id   1e7c56142fb9cc39b94ea31d7b148b48
#
_cell.length_a   1.000
_cell.length_b   1.000
_cell.length_c   1.000
_cell.angle_alpha   90.00
_cell.angle_beta   90.00
_cell.angle_gamma   90.00
#
_symmetry.space_group_name_H-M   'P 1'
#
loop_
_entity.id
_entity.type
_entity.pdbx_description
1 polymer ?
#
loop_
_entity_poly.entity_id
_entity_poly.type
_entity_poly.pdbx_seq_one_letter_code
_entity_poly.pdbx_strand_id
1 'polypeptide(L)'
;MTSDQTSVAVILGSAFDQMPQWLDLQPRQISTPYGEATLHALPGSDPPAYALFRHGVPHRLLPHQIPYRANAWALREVGCGALLVTSSVGVLFQDIPIFQPLLVSDLIMLDNRLPSESHAHLMITEGLFSPALRSQVADLAESTGWPIAGEVVFGYVGGPRNKTPAENKIWPMLGAQVNSMSLGPEVVLANELEIPTAGLVVGHKYSIPGLETDEDNMSLAESFEHSRRAFSKLIAEFLKAARPVPFGNVLYRYNAG
;
A
#
# COMPACT_ATOMS: atom_id res chain seq x y z
N MET A 1 5.76 23.77 -7.44
CA MET A 1 7.13 23.53 -6.93
C MET A 1 7.19 22.09 -6.53
N THR A 2 7.90 21.25 -7.27
CA THR A 2 8.22 19.88 -6.85
C THR A 2 9.14 20.01 -5.64
N SER A 3 8.67 19.59 -4.45
CA SER A 3 9.56 19.38 -3.31
C SER A 3 10.61 18.37 -3.76
N ASP A 4 11.89 18.61 -3.47
CA ASP A 4 12.92 17.60 -3.72
C ASP A 4 12.46 16.29 -3.07
N GLN A 5 12.30 15.24 -3.88
CA GLN A 5 11.90 13.92 -3.40
C GLN A 5 13.09 13.29 -2.68
N THR A 6 13.11 13.46 -1.37
CA THR A 6 14.27 13.12 -0.53
C THR A 6 13.96 12.13 0.58
N SER A 7 12.71 11.68 0.72
CA SER A 7 12.32 10.77 1.79
C SER A 7 11.70 9.46 1.26
N VAL A 8 11.62 8.48 2.12
CA VAL A 8 10.94 7.20 1.87
C VAL A 8 9.81 7.02 2.85
N ALA A 9 8.75 6.30 2.46
CA ALA A 9 7.64 6.06 3.36
C ALA A 9 7.00 4.68 3.14
N VAL A 10 6.37 4.15 4.20
CA VAL A 10 5.54 2.96 4.14
C VAL A 10 4.14 3.25 4.67
N ILE A 11 3.11 2.77 3.96
CA ILE A 11 1.74 2.73 4.49
C ILE A 11 1.48 1.34 5.06
N LEU A 12 1.17 1.27 6.35
CA LEU A 12 0.92 0.06 7.10
C LEU A 12 -0.57 -0.25 7.17
N GLY A 13 -0.92 -1.49 6.87
CA GLY A 13 -2.30 -1.99 6.86
C GLY A 13 -2.75 -2.59 8.20
N SER A 14 -3.87 -3.32 8.16
CA SER A 14 -4.54 -3.92 9.32
C SER A 14 -3.72 -4.93 10.13
N ALA A 15 -2.67 -5.51 9.55
CA ALA A 15 -1.74 -6.35 10.30
C ALA A 15 -0.94 -5.58 11.37
N PHE A 16 -0.93 -4.23 11.30
CA PHE A 16 -0.24 -3.34 12.23
C PHE A 16 -1.25 -2.47 12.99
N ASP A 17 -1.96 -3.10 13.92
CA ASP A 17 -2.95 -2.48 14.80
C ASP A 17 -2.35 -1.76 16.01
N GLN A 18 -1.06 -2.00 16.26
CA GLN A 18 -0.26 -1.39 17.32
C GLN A 18 1.08 -0.90 16.74
N MET A 19 1.72 0.02 17.47
CA MET A 19 3.06 0.48 17.11
C MET A 19 4.04 -0.69 17.15
N PRO A 20 4.77 -0.96 16.06
CA PRO A 20 5.79 -1.99 16.06
C PRO A 20 6.91 -1.67 17.04
N GLN A 21 7.13 -2.53 18.03
CA GLN A 21 8.19 -2.33 19.05
C GLN A 21 9.61 -2.41 18.47
N TRP A 22 9.76 -3.00 17.28
CA TRP A 22 11.05 -3.12 16.58
C TRP A 22 11.42 -1.86 15.75
N LEU A 23 10.54 -0.83 15.73
CA LEU A 23 10.79 0.48 15.13
C LEU A 23 10.59 1.55 16.21
N ASP A 24 11.60 2.38 16.44
CA ASP A 24 11.50 3.56 17.28
C ASP A 24 10.92 4.73 16.48
N LEU A 25 9.60 4.68 16.27
CA LEU A 25 8.88 5.65 15.44
C LEU A 25 8.34 6.81 16.29
N GLN A 26 8.60 8.03 15.85
CA GLN A 26 8.14 9.25 16.50
C GLN A 26 6.96 9.90 15.75
N PRO A 27 5.80 10.14 16.39
CA PRO A 27 4.66 10.75 15.73
C PRO A 27 4.94 12.18 15.32
N ARG A 28 4.55 12.53 14.08
CA ARG A 28 4.62 13.89 13.52
C ARG A 28 3.27 14.24 12.91
N GLN A 29 2.63 15.27 13.41
CA GLN A 29 1.40 15.81 12.84
C GLN A 29 1.73 16.69 11.63
N ILE A 30 1.00 16.48 10.55
CA ILE A 30 1.09 17.26 9.31
C ILE A 30 -0.28 17.87 9.04
N SER A 31 -0.35 19.19 9.03
CA SER A 31 -1.55 19.91 8.62
C SER A 31 -1.65 19.95 7.10
N THR A 32 -2.78 19.58 6.56
CA THR A 32 -3.01 19.52 5.11
C THR A 32 -4.30 20.26 4.75
N PRO A 33 -4.53 20.63 3.49
CA PRO A 33 -5.81 21.20 3.04
C PRO A 33 -7.03 20.28 3.30
N TYR A 34 -6.79 19.00 3.57
CA TYR A 34 -7.82 17.98 3.78
C TYR A 34 -7.94 17.54 5.26
N GLY A 35 -7.33 18.27 6.17
CA GLY A 35 -7.27 17.95 7.60
C GLY A 35 -5.90 17.45 8.04
N GLU A 36 -5.84 17.02 9.29
CA GLU A 36 -4.60 16.53 9.90
C GLU A 36 -4.29 15.09 9.49
N ALA A 37 -3.01 14.81 9.23
CA ALA A 37 -2.49 13.46 9.07
C ALA A 37 -1.33 13.22 10.04
N THR A 38 -1.18 11.97 10.50
CA THR A 38 -0.08 11.58 11.38
C THR A 38 0.88 10.69 10.63
N LEU A 39 2.09 11.17 10.39
CA LEU A 39 3.23 10.36 9.99
C LEU A 39 4.06 9.99 11.21
N HIS A 40 4.75 8.86 11.15
CA HIS A 40 5.65 8.42 12.21
C HIS A 40 7.06 8.37 11.63
N ALA A 41 7.90 9.30 12.05
CA ALA A 41 9.29 9.41 11.58
C ALA A 41 10.18 8.36 12.24
N LEU A 42 11.10 7.77 11.48
CA LEU A 42 12.18 6.95 11.99
C LEU A 42 13.41 7.85 12.29
N PRO A 43 13.74 8.10 13.56
CA PRO A 43 14.83 9.00 13.92
C PRO A 43 16.17 8.53 13.37
N GLY A 44 16.98 9.48 12.88
CA GLY A 44 18.33 9.20 12.39
C GLY A 44 18.40 8.45 11.06
N SER A 45 17.26 8.26 10.37
CA SER A 45 17.25 7.66 9.03
C SER A 45 17.82 8.63 7.98
N ASP A 46 18.58 8.08 7.03
CA ASP A 46 19.08 8.78 5.86
C ASP A 46 18.92 7.87 4.63
N PRO A 47 18.00 8.22 3.70
CA PRO A 47 17.11 9.39 3.70
C PRO A 47 16.08 9.38 4.85
N PRO A 48 15.42 10.52 5.14
CA PRO A 48 14.32 10.56 6.11
C PRO A 48 13.25 9.53 5.79
N ALA A 49 12.83 8.76 6.78
CA ALA A 49 11.89 7.67 6.60
C ALA A 49 10.65 7.80 7.49
N TYR A 50 9.49 7.45 6.94
CA TYR A 50 8.19 7.63 7.59
C TYR A 50 7.32 6.38 7.48
N ALA A 51 6.57 6.08 8.53
CA ALA A 51 5.46 5.13 8.50
C ALA A 51 4.13 5.85 8.67
N LEU A 52 3.11 5.43 7.92
CA LEU A 52 1.75 5.90 8.03
C LEU A 52 0.85 4.69 8.35
N PHE A 53 0.11 4.75 9.44
CA PHE A 53 -0.85 3.73 9.83
C PHE A 53 -2.23 4.13 9.28
N ARG A 54 -2.66 3.52 8.16
CA ARG A 54 -3.90 3.94 7.46
C ARG A 54 -5.15 3.86 8.32
N HIS A 55 -5.20 2.90 9.23
CA HIS A 55 -6.33 2.73 10.15
C HIS A 55 -6.17 3.46 11.49
N GLY A 56 -5.06 4.20 11.66
CA GLY A 56 -4.64 4.79 12.93
C GLY A 56 -3.94 3.78 13.85
N VAL A 57 -3.34 4.31 14.93
CA VAL A 57 -2.72 3.54 16.00
C VAL A 57 -3.29 4.04 17.33
N PRO A 58 -4.03 3.19 18.08
CA PRO A 58 -4.50 1.86 17.71
C PRO A 58 -5.45 1.88 16.51
N HIS A 59 -5.68 0.72 15.89
CA HIS A 59 -6.59 0.56 14.75
C HIS A 59 -8.02 0.98 15.13
N ARG A 60 -8.55 2.03 14.50
CA ARG A 60 -9.87 2.62 14.81
C ARG A 60 -10.68 3.04 13.58
N LEU A 61 -10.03 3.18 12.42
CA LEU A 61 -10.70 3.64 11.20
C LEU A 61 -11.08 2.46 10.32
N LEU A 62 -12.33 2.42 9.89
CA LEU A 62 -12.79 1.51 8.84
C LEU A 62 -12.29 1.99 7.46
N PRO A 63 -12.23 1.14 6.43
CA PRO A 63 -11.70 1.51 5.10
C PRO A 63 -12.29 2.78 4.50
N HIS A 64 -13.60 3.01 4.65
CA HIS A 64 -14.28 4.21 4.13
C HIS A 64 -14.08 5.48 4.98
N GLN A 65 -13.48 5.37 6.16
CA GLN A 65 -13.19 6.47 7.08
C GLN A 65 -11.74 6.97 6.98
N ILE A 66 -10.89 6.26 6.21
CA ILE A 66 -9.49 6.63 6.05
C ILE A 66 -9.40 7.98 5.34
N PRO A 67 -8.66 8.96 5.90
CA PRO A 67 -8.49 10.28 5.29
C PRO A 67 -7.45 10.23 4.16
N TYR A 68 -7.74 9.49 3.09
CA TYR A 68 -6.81 9.21 2.00
C TYR A 68 -6.13 10.45 1.42
N ARG A 69 -6.89 11.56 1.21
CA ARG A 69 -6.34 12.80 0.67
C ARG A 69 -5.34 13.45 1.63
N ALA A 70 -5.70 13.57 2.91
CA ALA A 70 -4.81 14.13 3.91
C ALA A 70 -3.53 13.29 4.03
N ASN A 71 -3.66 11.97 4.03
CA ASN A 71 -2.53 11.04 4.09
C ASN A 71 -1.59 11.19 2.89
N ALA A 72 -2.14 11.21 1.67
CA ALA A 72 -1.34 11.37 0.45
C ALA A 72 -0.65 12.75 0.40
N TRP A 73 -1.37 13.81 0.80
CA TRP A 73 -0.79 15.14 0.87
C TRP A 73 0.33 15.25 1.89
N ALA A 74 0.17 14.64 3.07
CA ALA A 74 1.22 14.61 4.08
C ALA A 74 2.50 13.92 3.60
N LEU A 75 2.37 12.84 2.81
CA LEU A 75 3.51 12.17 2.17
C LEU A 75 4.21 13.09 1.16
N ARG A 76 3.45 13.88 0.40
CA ARG A 76 4.01 14.89 -0.48
C ARG A 76 4.76 15.98 0.29
N GLU A 77 4.19 16.48 1.38
CA GLU A 77 4.80 17.54 2.22
C GLU A 77 6.15 17.14 2.82
N VAL A 78 6.35 15.84 3.07
CA VAL A 78 7.67 15.34 3.54
C VAL A 78 8.61 14.94 2.41
N GLY A 79 8.25 15.24 1.16
CA GLY A 79 9.09 14.93 -0.01
C GLY A 79 9.24 13.43 -0.28
N CYS A 80 8.17 12.65 -0.13
CA CYS A 80 8.23 11.21 -0.37
C CYS A 80 8.54 10.91 -1.84
N GLY A 81 9.67 10.24 -2.08
CA GLY A 81 10.15 9.81 -3.41
C GLY A 81 10.23 8.29 -3.55
N ALA A 82 9.81 7.54 -2.53
CA ALA A 82 9.64 6.08 -2.58
C ALA A 82 8.59 5.66 -1.57
N LEU A 83 7.41 5.24 -2.04
CA LEU A 83 6.30 4.85 -1.20
C LEU A 83 6.02 3.35 -1.33
N LEU A 84 6.15 2.61 -0.23
CA LEU A 84 5.72 1.23 -0.12
C LEU A 84 4.32 1.17 0.50
N VAL A 85 3.34 0.64 -0.23
CA VAL A 85 1.97 0.47 0.27
C VAL A 85 1.73 -1.00 0.60
N THR A 86 1.44 -1.31 1.87
CA THR A 86 1.21 -2.70 2.30
C THR A 86 -0.27 -3.03 2.44
N SER A 87 -0.65 -4.27 2.16
CA SER A 87 -2.01 -4.75 2.40
C SER A 87 -2.06 -6.26 2.68
N SER A 88 -2.93 -6.67 3.61
CA SER A 88 -3.37 -8.06 3.71
C SER A 88 -4.52 -8.28 2.74
N VAL A 89 -4.46 -9.36 1.96
CA VAL A 89 -5.37 -9.58 0.83
C VAL A 89 -6.05 -10.96 0.87
N GLY A 90 -7.23 -11.04 0.31
CA GLY A 90 -7.84 -12.31 -0.08
C GLY A 90 -7.25 -12.77 -1.41
N VAL A 91 -6.82 -14.02 -1.49
CA VAL A 91 -6.23 -14.63 -2.69
C VAL A 91 -7.33 -15.32 -3.50
N LEU A 92 -7.31 -15.16 -4.82
CA LEU A 92 -8.37 -15.62 -5.72
C LEU A 92 -7.99 -16.87 -6.53
N PHE A 93 -6.75 -17.35 -6.42
CA PHE A 93 -6.25 -18.54 -7.12
C PHE A 93 -5.40 -19.40 -6.18
N GLN A 94 -5.55 -20.73 -6.25
CA GLN A 94 -4.86 -21.66 -5.33
C GLN A 94 -3.36 -21.80 -5.55
N ASP A 95 -2.86 -21.47 -6.74
CA ASP A 95 -1.45 -21.50 -7.09
C ASP A 95 -0.67 -20.28 -6.56
N ILE A 96 -1.37 -19.28 -6.03
CA ILE A 96 -0.75 -18.12 -5.38
C ILE A 96 -0.61 -18.41 -3.88
N PRO A 97 0.60 -18.34 -3.31
CA PRO A 97 0.81 -18.68 -1.92
C PRO A 97 0.22 -17.63 -0.97
N ILE A 98 -0.34 -18.08 0.16
CA ILE A 98 -0.66 -17.23 1.29
C ILE A 98 0.51 -17.16 2.27
N PHE A 99 0.51 -16.15 3.15
CA PHE A 99 1.55 -15.88 4.17
C PHE A 99 2.96 -15.65 3.61
N GLN A 100 3.07 -15.35 2.33
CA GLN A 100 4.33 -14.96 1.68
C GLN A 100 4.20 -13.58 1.03
N PRO A 101 5.31 -12.80 0.94
CA PRO A 101 5.30 -11.49 0.29
C PRO A 101 5.06 -11.63 -1.21
N LEU A 102 4.15 -10.81 -1.73
CA LEU A 102 3.84 -10.69 -3.15
C LEU A 102 3.96 -9.22 -3.57
N LEU A 103 4.53 -8.94 -4.73
CA LEU A 103 4.52 -7.61 -5.32
C LEU A 103 3.28 -7.39 -6.17
N VAL A 104 2.72 -6.19 -6.08
CA VAL A 104 1.62 -5.79 -6.97
C VAL A 104 2.20 -5.31 -8.29
N SER A 105 1.78 -5.96 -9.38
CA SER A 105 2.17 -5.59 -10.75
C SER A 105 1.22 -4.57 -11.36
N ASP A 106 -0.09 -4.67 -11.08
CA ASP A 106 -1.11 -3.77 -11.63
C ASP A 106 -2.34 -3.68 -10.71
N LEU A 107 -3.21 -2.71 -10.99
CA LEU A 107 -4.39 -2.37 -10.19
C LEU A 107 -5.66 -2.37 -11.05
N ILE A 108 -6.68 -3.11 -10.62
CA ILE A 108 -8.06 -2.97 -11.10
C ILE A 108 -8.86 -2.21 -10.04
N MET A 109 -9.25 -0.98 -10.36
CA MET A 109 -10.06 -0.12 -9.52
C MET A 109 -11.22 0.45 -10.34
N LEU A 110 -12.40 -0.16 -10.20
CA LEU A 110 -13.58 0.16 -11.02
C LEU A 110 -14.28 1.45 -10.57
N ASP A 111 -14.01 1.91 -9.37
CA ASP A 111 -14.61 3.10 -8.79
C ASP A 111 -13.52 4.02 -8.25
N ASN A 112 -13.18 5.05 -9.02
CA ASN A 112 -12.21 6.08 -8.64
C ASN A 112 -12.95 7.38 -8.25
N ARG A 113 -13.48 7.42 -7.02
CA ARG A 113 -14.19 8.59 -6.47
C ARG A 113 -13.31 9.53 -5.65
N LEU A 114 -12.02 9.41 -5.76
CA LEU A 114 -11.08 10.27 -5.02
C LEU A 114 -10.32 11.16 -6.01
N PRO A 115 -11.00 12.13 -6.67
CA PRO A 115 -10.30 13.05 -7.55
C PRO A 115 -9.29 13.82 -6.69
N SER A 116 -8.08 13.95 -7.18
CA SER A 116 -7.19 14.96 -6.64
C SER A 116 -7.75 16.33 -7.01
N GLU A 117 -7.47 17.32 -6.17
CA GLU A 117 -7.76 18.72 -6.51
C GLU A 117 -6.60 19.36 -7.29
N SER A 118 -5.70 18.56 -7.83
CA SER A 118 -4.49 19.04 -8.50
C SER A 118 -4.76 19.64 -9.89
N HIS A 119 -6.00 19.57 -10.41
CA HIS A 119 -6.36 19.93 -11.78
C HIS A 119 -5.41 19.32 -12.82
N ALA A 120 -4.88 18.16 -12.51
CA ALA A 120 -3.95 17.44 -13.33
C ALA A 120 -4.59 16.17 -13.89
N HIS A 121 -4.25 15.83 -15.13
CA HIS A 121 -4.61 14.57 -15.75
C HIS A 121 -3.41 13.63 -15.69
N LEU A 122 -3.54 12.53 -14.96
CA LEU A 122 -2.51 11.51 -14.88
C LEU A 122 -2.56 10.62 -16.11
N MET A 123 -1.48 10.63 -16.89
CA MET A 123 -1.24 9.66 -17.95
C MET A 123 -0.34 8.55 -17.42
N ILE A 124 -0.86 7.33 -17.42
CA ILE A 124 -0.14 6.14 -16.98
C ILE A 124 0.66 5.62 -18.17
N THR A 125 1.98 5.71 -18.08
CA THR A 125 2.93 5.27 -19.11
C THR A 125 3.71 4.03 -18.69
N GLU A 126 4.04 3.91 -17.40
CA GLU A 126 4.80 2.78 -16.85
C GLU A 126 3.97 1.93 -15.86
N GLY A 127 2.66 2.17 -15.78
CA GLY A 127 1.79 1.61 -14.75
C GLY A 127 1.76 2.46 -13.48
N LEU A 128 0.90 2.10 -12.53
CA LEU A 128 0.77 2.81 -11.25
C LEU A 128 1.88 2.42 -10.25
N PHE A 129 2.53 1.28 -10.48
CA PHE A 129 3.62 0.78 -9.61
C PHE A 129 4.95 0.94 -10.33
N SER A 130 5.81 1.79 -9.78
CA SER A 130 7.13 2.11 -10.35
C SER A 130 8.00 0.85 -10.54
N PRO A 131 8.44 0.53 -11.77
CA PRO A 131 9.32 -0.63 -12.00
C PRO A 131 10.63 -0.54 -11.20
N ALA A 132 11.21 0.65 -11.11
CA ALA A 132 12.45 0.87 -10.36
C ALA A 132 12.27 0.62 -8.86
N LEU A 133 11.14 1.07 -8.28
CA LEU A 133 10.87 0.84 -6.87
C LEU A 133 10.50 -0.61 -6.59
N ARG A 134 9.78 -1.28 -7.49
CA ARG A 134 9.47 -2.72 -7.39
C ARG A 134 10.74 -3.56 -7.38
N SER A 135 11.69 -3.27 -8.29
CA SER A 135 13.01 -3.92 -8.29
C SER A 135 13.74 -3.73 -6.97
N GLN A 136 13.78 -2.49 -6.47
CA GLN A 136 14.42 -2.19 -5.18
C GLN A 136 13.77 -2.95 -4.01
N VAL A 137 12.44 -3.07 -3.97
CA VAL A 137 11.73 -3.86 -2.96
C VAL A 137 12.04 -5.34 -3.07
N ALA A 138 12.17 -5.88 -4.29
CA ALA A 138 12.54 -7.29 -4.50
C ALA A 138 13.97 -7.58 -3.98
N ASP A 139 14.94 -6.71 -4.29
CA ASP A 139 16.32 -6.85 -3.81
C ASP A 139 16.40 -6.79 -2.27
N LEU A 140 15.64 -5.89 -1.66
CA LEU A 140 15.54 -5.79 -0.20
C LEU A 140 14.88 -7.04 0.40
N ALA A 141 13.85 -7.60 -0.24
CA ALA A 141 13.17 -8.81 0.20
C ALA A 141 14.14 -10.01 0.27
N GLU A 142 14.96 -10.19 -0.76
CA GLU A 142 16.01 -11.23 -0.79
C GLU A 142 16.95 -11.10 0.41
N SER A 143 17.39 -9.88 0.72
CA SER A 143 18.33 -9.62 1.83
C SER A 143 17.74 -9.96 3.21
N THR A 144 16.42 -9.97 3.35
CA THR A 144 15.73 -10.25 4.62
C THR A 144 15.48 -11.75 4.86
N GLY A 145 15.70 -12.59 3.84
CA GLY A 145 15.33 -14.01 3.84
C GLY A 145 13.84 -14.25 3.65
N TRP A 146 13.09 -13.25 3.19
CA TRP A 146 11.69 -13.32 2.78
C TRP A 146 11.56 -12.88 1.33
N PRO A 147 12.02 -13.67 0.35
CA PRO A 147 11.99 -13.31 -1.06
C PRO A 147 10.54 -13.12 -1.53
N ILE A 148 10.37 -12.31 -2.56
CA ILE A 148 9.07 -12.13 -3.20
C ILE A 148 8.65 -13.43 -3.87
N ALA A 149 7.51 -13.97 -3.46
CA ALA A 149 7.00 -15.25 -3.96
C ALA A 149 6.33 -15.15 -5.35
N GLY A 150 6.02 -13.95 -5.80
CA GLY A 150 5.44 -13.69 -7.12
C GLY A 150 4.90 -12.29 -7.26
N GLU A 151 4.36 -12.00 -8.44
CA GLU A 151 3.68 -10.75 -8.77
C GLU A 151 2.19 -10.99 -8.99
N VAL A 152 1.36 -10.02 -8.59
CA VAL A 152 -0.09 -10.15 -8.66
C VAL A 152 -0.79 -8.88 -9.12
N VAL A 153 -1.88 -9.05 -9.86
CA VAL A 153 -2.83 -7.98 -10.17
C VAL A 153 -3.79 -7.81 -8.99
N PHE A 154 -3.84 -6.60 -8.47
CA PHE A 154 -4.65 -6.25 -7.30
C PHE A 154 -6.03 -5.73 -7.70
N GLY A 155 -7.10 -6.30 -7.15
CA GLY A 155 -8.46 -5.79 -7.24
C GLY A 155 -8.83 -4.94 -6.02
N TYR A 156 -9.09 -3.65 -6.22
CA TYR A 156 -9.63 -2.81 -5.15
C TYR A 156 -11.13 -3.01 -5.00
N VAL A 157 -11.55 -3.29 -3.79
CA VAL A 157 -12.96 -3.48 -3.42
C VAL A 157 -13.35 -2.44 -2.39
N GLY A 158 -14.34 -1.61 -2.69
CA GLY A 158 -14.87 -0.66 -1.71
C GLY A 158 -15.42 -1.39 -0.48
N GLY A 159 -15.01 -0.93 0.73
CA GLY A 159 -15.53 -1.42 2.01
C GLY A 159 -16.73 -0.59 2.49
N PRO A 160 -17.24 -0.82 3.72
CA PRO A 160 -16.61 -1.67 4.75
C PRO A 160 -17.14 -3.11 4.83
N ARG A 161 -18.10 -3.52 3.99
CA ARG A 161 -18.66 -4.87 4.01
C ARG A 161 -17.80 -5.87 3.22
N ASN A 162 -17.88 -7.12 3.61
CA ASN A 162 -17.31 -8.21 2.83
C ASN A 162 -17.99 -8.34 1.45
N LYS A 163 -17.25 -8.86 0.50
CA LYS A 163 -17.76 -9.23 -0.83
C LYS A 163 -18.77 -10.37 -0.72
N THR A 164 -19.80 -10.33 -1.55
CA THR A 164 -20.70 -11.46 -1.74
C THR A 164 -20.00 -12.60 -2.52
N PRO A 165 -20.50 -13.84 -2.47
CA PRO A 165 -19.96 -14.91 -3.31
C PRO A 165 -20.00 -14.59 -4.82
N ALA A 166 -21.00 -13.84 -5.28
CA ALA A 166 -21.08 -13.39 -6.67
C ALA A 166 -19.96 -12.39 -7.02
N GLU A 167 -19.73 -11.40 -6.15
CA GLU A 167 -18.63 -10.44 -6.32
C GLU A 167 -17.26 -11.13 -6.32
N ASN A 168 -17.05 -12.14 -5.46
CA ASN A 168 -15.82 -12.94 -5.48
C ASN A 168 -15.59 -13.71 -6.78
N LYS A 169 -16.67 -14.12 -7.50
CA LYS A 169 -16.55 -14.77 -8.81
C LYS A 169 -16.18 -13.81 -9.93
N ILE A 170 -16.54 -12.52 -9.81
CA ILE A 170 -16.29 -11.52 -10.86
C ILE A 170 -14.81 -11.12 -10.89
N TRP A 171 -14.16 -10.97 -9.75
CA TRP A 171 -12.80 -10.45 -9.68
C TRP A 171 -11.76 -11.25 -10.48
N PRO A 172 -11.71 -12.60 -10.42
CA PRO A 172 -10.85 -13.39 -11.30
C PRO A 172 -11.17 -13.21 -12.78
N MET A 173 -12.45 -13.07 -13.15
CA MET A 173 -12.87 -12.84 -14.54
C MET A 173 -12.39 -11.49 -15.09
N LEU A 174 -12.19 -10.49 -14.22
CA LEU A 174 -11.61 -9.20 -14.56
C LEU A 174 -10.08 -9.24 -14.60
N GLY A 175 -9.45 -10.34 -14.21
CA GLY A 175 -8.00 -10.49 -14.16
C GLY A 175 -7.35 -10.18 -12.81
N ALA A 176 -8.14 -9.88 -11.76
CA ALA A 176 -7.59 -9.71 -10.43
C ALA A 176 -7.18 -11.06 -9.84
N GLN A 177 -5.99 -11.11 -9.23
CA GLN A 177 -5.44 -12.31 -8.60
C GLN A 177 -5.56 -12.25 -7.07
N VAL A 178 -5.58 -11.04 -6.53
CA VAL A 178 -5.82 -10.76 -5.12
C VAL A 178 -6.79 -9.58 -4.97
N ASN A 179 -7.44 -9.46 -3.82
CA ASN A 179 -8.29 -8.30 -3.57
C ASN A 179 -8.30 -7.86 -2.10
N SER A 180 -8.52 -6.56 -1.89
CA SER A 180 -8.69 -5.98 -0.55
C SER A 180 -9.42 -4.63 -0.62
N MET A 181 -9.74 -4.06 0.57
CA MET A 181 -10.45 -2.78 0.73
C MET A 181 -9.51 -1.59 0.91
N SER A 182 -8.23 -1.73 0.56
CA SER A 182 -7.17 -0.73 0.75
C SER A 182 -6.25 -0.68 -0.46
N LEU A 183 -5.13 0.02 -0.37
CA LEU A 183 -4.08 0.15 -1.37
C LEU A 183 -4.50 0.94 -2.63
N GLY A 184 -5.60 0.63 -3.29
CA GLY A 184 -6.01 1.30 -4.53
C GLY A 184 -6.08 2.83 -4.41
N PRO A 185 -6.87 3.40 -3.48
CA PRO A 185 -6.95 4.86 -3.31
C PRO A 185 -5.62 5.51 -2.98
N GLU A 186 -4.76 4.85 -2.20
CA GLU A 186 -3.46 5.35 -1.79
C GLU A 186 -2.49 5.44 -2.97
N VAL A 187 -2.47 4.40 -3.80
CA VAL A 187 -1.62 4.33 -5.00
C VAL A 187 -2.06 5.38 -6.03
N VAL A 188 -3.36 5.51 -6.29
CA VAL A 188 -3.87 6.49 -7.25
C VAL A 188 -3.54 7.91 -6.80
N LEU A 189 -3.85 8.27 -5.54
CA LEU A 189 -3.56 9.62 -5.01
C LEU A 189 -2.06 9.90 -4.95
N ALA A 190 -1.22 8.92 -4.60
CA ALA A 190 0.22 9.08 -4.61
C ALA A 190 0.74 9.39 -6.02
N ASN A 191 0.26 8.67 -7.04
CA ASN A 191 0.62 8.94 -8.43
C ASN A 191 0.14 10.33 -8.91
N GLU A 192 -1.06 10.78 -8.52
CA GLU A 192 -1.54 12.14 -8.81
C GLU A 192 -0.69 13.23 -8.15
N LEU A 193 0.04 12.89 -7.09
CA LEU A 193 0.99 13.75 -6.39
C LEU A 193 2.46 13.49 -6.80
N GLU A 194 2.69 12.76 -7.89
CA GLU A 194 4.01 12.42 -8.44
C GLU A 194 4.89 11.63 -7.46
N ILE A 195 4.29 10.80 -6.59
CA ILE A 195 5.00 9.94 -5.65
C ILE A 195 5.13 8.54 -6.25
N PRO A 196 6.36 8.04 -6.53
CA PRO A 196 6.57 6.67 -6.98
C PRO A 196 6.11 5.65 -5.95
N THR A 197 5.34 4.64 -6.37
CA THR A 197 4.76 3.64 -5.48
C THR A 197 5.18 2.22 -5.83
N ALA A 198 5.29 1.37 -4.81
CA ALA A 198 5.29 -0.08 -4.92
C ALA A 198 4.22 -0.66 -3.98
N GLY A 199 3.54 -1.72 -4.42
CA GLY A 199 2.57 -2.44 -3.60
C GLY A 199 3.17 -3.75 -3.10
N LEU A 200 3.15 -3.97 -1.78
CA LEU A 200 3.56 -5.22 -1.15
C LEU A 200 2.36 -5.82 -0.42
N VAL A 201 1.98 -7.03 -0.81
CA VAL A 201 0.81 -7.68 -0.24
C VAL A 201 1.14 -9.07 0.30
N VAL A 202 0.35 -9.52 1.28
CA VAL A 202 0.42 -10.89 1.80
C VAL A 202 -1.00 -11.45 1.80
N GLY A 203 -1.17 -12.60 1.15
CA GLY A 203 -2.40 -13.37 1.23
C GLY A 203 -2.64 -13.85 2.65
N HIS A 204 -3.80 -13.51 3.23
CA HIS A 204 -4.13 -13.98 4.57
C HIS A 204 -5.17 -15.12 4.56
N LYS A 205 -5.84 -15.33 3.43
CA LYS A 205 -6.77 -16.43 3.17
C LYS A 205 -7.08 -16.53 1.68
N TYR A 206 -7.60 -17.67 1.27
CA TYR A 206 -8.24 -17.79 -0.03
C TYR A 206 -9.65 -17.20 -0.01
N SER A 207 -10.00 -16.46 -1.05
CA SER A 207 -11.33 -15.86 -1.26
C SER A 207 -12.04 -16.49 -2.46
N ILE A 208 -11.89 -17.80 -2.60
CA ILE A 208 -12.41 -18.63 -3.70
C ILE A 208 -13.75 -19.24 -3.25
N PRO A 209 -14.87 -18.94 -3.93
CA PRO A 209 -16.17 -19.47 -3.52
C PRO A 209 -16.22 -21.01 -3.59
N GLY A 210 -16.58 -21.64 -2.47
CA GLY A 210 -16.69 -23.10 -2.36
C GLY A 210 -15.38 -23.83 -2.05
N LEU A 211 -14.27 -23.11 -1.89
CA LEU A 211 -13.04 -23.65 -1.35
C LEU A 211 -13.06 -23.52 0.18
N GLU A 212 -12.89 -24.62 0.87
CA GLU A 212 -12.63 -24.67 2.31
C GLU A 212 -11.19 -25.12 2.53
N THR A 213 -10.46 -24.38 3.37
CA THR A 213 -9.07 -24.68 3.70
C THR A 213 -8.87 -24.67 5.21
N ASP A 214 -7.76 -25.21 5.70
CA ASP A 214 -7.46 -25.22 7.13
C ASP A 214 -7.32 -23.78 7.68
N GLU A 215 -6.89 -22.84 6.84
CA GLU A 215 -6.76 -21.44 7.17
C GLU A 215 -8.11 -20.74 7.41
N ASP A 216 -9.21 -21.27 6.90
CA ASP A 216 -10.56 -20.75 7.19
C ASP A 216 -10.95 -20.95 8.66
N ASN A 217 -10.32 -21.89 9.38
CA ASN A 217 -10.49 -22.13 10.80
C ASN A 217 -9.59 -21.21 11.66
N MET A 218 -8.65 -20.50 11.05
CA MET A 218 -7.75 -19.58 11.73
C MET A 218 -8.48 -18.30 12.15
N SER A 219 -8.25 -17.84 13.35
CA SER A 219 -8.76 -16.54 13.78
C SER A 219 -8.13 -15.41 12.97
N LEU A 220 -8.84 -14.28 12.86
CA LEU A 220 -8.32 -13.09 12.17
C LEU A 220 -7.00 -12.60 12.81
N ALA A 221 -6.86 -12.72 14.13
CA ALA A 221 -5.66 -12.33 14.86
C ALA A 221 -4.44 -13.19 14.47
N GLU A 222 -4.61 -14.51 14.39
CA GLU A 222 -3.57 -15.44 13.95
C GLU A 222 -3.15 -15.16 12.50
N SER A 223 -4.12 -14.94 11.62
CA SER A 223 -3.88 -14.60 10.22
C SER A 223 -3.11 -13.28 10.07
N PHE A 224 -3.42 -12.27 10.89
CA PHE A 224 -2.66 -11.01 10.90
C PHE A 224 -1.25 -11.19 11.48
N GLU A 225 -1.05 -12.09 12.45
CA GLU A 225 0.28 -12.38 12.94
C GLU A 225 1.18 -13.01 11.87
N HIS A 226 0.65 -13.94 11.06
CA HIS A 226 1.38 -14.48 9.91
C HIS A 226 1.76 -13.39 8.91
N SER A 227 0.81 -12.53 8.55
CA SER A 227 1.05 -11.38 7.66
C SER A 227 2.10 -10.43 8.25
N ARG A 228 2.05 -10.15 9.56
CA ARG A 228 3.01 -9.29 10.25
C ARG A 228 4.42 -9.85 10.20
N ARG A 229 4.59 -11.16 10.40
CA ARG A 229 5.91 -11.82 10.28
C ARG A 229 6.51 -11.68 8.89
N ALA A 230 5.68 -11.87 7.85
CA ALA A 230 6.12 -11.73 6.46
C ALA A 230 6.52 -10.29 6.11
N PHE A 231 5.82 -9.30 6.68
CA PHE A 231 6.09 -7.89 6.40
C PHE A 231 7.23 -7.28 7.22
N SER A 232 7.37 -7.66 8.51
CA SER A 232 8.13 -6.86 9.49
C SER A 232 9.57 -6.61 9.11
N LYS A 233 10.29 -7.65 8.67
CA LYS A 233 11.70 -7.51 8.30
C LYS A 233 11.87 -6.65 7.05
N LEU A 234 11.03 -6.88 6.03
CA LEU A 234 11.11 -6.14 4.78
C LEU A 234 10.75 -4.66 4.97
N ILE A 235 9.74 -4.36 5.79
CA ILE A 235 9.37 -2.98 6.13
C ILE A 235 10.52 -2.28 6.87
N ALA A 236 11.13 -2.95 7.85
CA ALA A 236 12.25 -2.39 8.59
C ALA A 236 13.44 -2.10 7.67
N GLU A 237 13.75 -3.02 6.76
CA GLU A 237 14.83 -2.85 5.80
C GLU A 237 14.51 -1.76 4.77
N PHE A 238 13.28 -1.71 4.28
CA PHE A 238 12.83 -0.65 3.37
C PHE A 238 12.99 0.74 3.99
N LEU A 239 12.55 0.94 5.23
CA LEU A 239 12.69 2.23 5.93
C LEU A 239 14.15 2.65 6.17
N LYS A 240 15.09 1.73 6.20
CA LYS A 240 16.52 2.00 6.43
C LYS A 240 17.32 2.15 5.13
N ALA A 241 17.06 1.30 4.16
CA ALA A 241 17.92 1.12 2.99
C ALA A 241 17.31 1.61 1.68
N ALA A 242 15.98 1.75 1.56
CA ALA A 242 15.35 2.23 0.34
C ALA A 242 15.77 3.65 -0.01
N ARG A 243 15.75 3.97 -1.30
CA ARG A 243 16.11 5.28 -1.83
C ARG A 243 15.00 5.80 -2.74
N PRO A 244 14.78 7.12 -2.77
CA PRO A 244 13.90 7.75 -3.74
C PRO A 244 14.23 7.35 -5.17
N VAL A 245 13.22 7.23 -6.00
CA VAL A 245 13.33 6.91 -7.43
C VAL A 245 12.60 7.96 -8.26
N PRO A 246 12.92 8.15 -9.54
CA PRO A 246 12.17 9.06 -10.41
C PRO A 246 10.72 8.61 -10.57
N PHE A 247 9.81 9.58 -10.68
CA PHE A 247 8.43 9.32 -11.05
C PHE A 247 8.34 9.03 -12.55
N GLY A 248 7.78 7.88 -12.93
CA GLY A 248 7.79 7.38 -14.32
C GLY A 248 6.56 7.76 -15.14
N ASN A 249 5.48 8.25 -14.52
CA ASN A 249 4.25 8.65 -15.20
C ASN A 249 4.25 10.15 -15.54
N VAL A 250 3.27 10.61 -16.34
CA VAL A 250 3.17 11.99 -16.80
C VAL A 250 1.88 12.63 -16.29
N LEU A 251 2.01 13.80 -15.66
CA LEU A 251 0.87 14.64 -15.32
C LEU A 251 0.74 15.83 -16.26
N TYR A 252 -0.38 15.89 -16.95
CA TYR A 252 -0.79 17.09 -17.68
C TYR A 252 -1.51 18.04 -16.74
N ARG A 253 -0.98 19.26 -16.60
CA ARG A 253 -1.65 20.34 -15.89
C ARG A 253 -2.23 21.29 -16.91
N TYR A 254 -3.56 21.32 -17.00
CA TYR A 254 -4.24 22.33 -17.79
C TYR A 254 -4.06 23.67 -17.09
N ASN A 255 -3.62 24.69 -17.83
CA ASN A 255 -3.58 26.05 -17.31
C ASN A 255 -5.01 26.42 -16.90
N ALA A 256 -5.24 26.60 -15.60
CA ALA A 256 -6.42 27.30 -15.13
C ALA A 256 -6.27 28.74 -15.63
N GLY A 257 -7.08 29.15 -16.63
CA GLY A 257 -7.14 30.49 -17.14
C GLY A 257 -7.62 31.51 -16.12
#